data_8de22cc305993c0da55be777e0c76846
#
_entry.id   8de22cc305993c0da55be777e0c76846
#
_cell.length_a   1.000
_cell.length_b   1.000
_cell.length_c   1.000
_cell.angle_alpha   90.00
_cell.angle_beta   90.00
_cell.angle_gamma   90.00
#
_symmetry.space_group_name_H-M   'P 1'
#
loop_
_entity.id
_entity.type
_entity.pdbx_description
1 polymer ?
#
loop_
_entity_poly.entity_id
_entity_poly.type
_entity_poly.pdbx_seq_one_letter_code
_entity_poly.pdbx_strand_id
1 'polypeptide(L)'
;MVRAFVLYESEPDAARYEQHAELCRKVPGSTFRHGRVFGAPMGEPKFKYYAEWEFADMDAFKAAARTDEFMATGKDAMEMGVPFHVHFAQVD
;
A
#
# COMPACT_ATOMS: atom_id res chain seq x y z
N MET A 1 -14.40 -5.94 6.92
CA MET A 1 -13.54 -5.49 5.79
C MET A 1 -12.08 -5.69 6.17
N VAL A 2 -11.24 -5.95 5.19
CA VAL A 2 -9.80 -6.12 5.41
C VAL A 2 -9.06 -5.01 4.69
N ARG A 3 -8.01 -4.49 5.33
CA ARG A 3 -7.18 -3.44 4.74
C ARG A 3 -5.72 -3.85 4.80
N ALA A 4 -5.04 -3.84 3.65
CA ALA A 4 -3.60 -3.98 3.58
C ALA A 4 -3.04 -2.57 3.39
N PHE A 5 -2.16 -2.13 4.30
CA PHE A 5 -1.65 -0.77 4.19
C PHE A 5 -0.14 -0.74 4.31
N VAL A 6 0.44 0.26 3.65
CA VAL A 6 1.88 0.43 3.54
C VAL A 6 2.24 1.82 4.05
N LEU A 7 3.22 1.87 4.92
CA LEU A 7 3.73 3.13 5.46
C LEU A 7 5.18 3.29 4.98
N TYR A 8 5.48 4.41 4.36
CA TYR A 8 6.82 4.71 3.83
C TYR A 8 7.53 5.71 4.73
N GLU A 9 8.82 5.46 4.98
CA GLU A 9 9.63 6.33 5.85
C GLU A 9 9.96 7.67 5.22
N SER A 10 9.95 7.75 3.89
CA SER A 10 10.11 9.00 3.15
C SER A 10 9.13 9.05 1.99
N GLU A 11 8.93 10.26 1.45
CA GLU A 11 8.01 10.43 0.33
C GLU A 11 8.67 9.94 -0.95
N PRO A 12 8.04 8.98 -1.68
CA PRO A 12 8.60 8.51 -2.95
C PRO A 12 8.56 9.59 -4.02
N ASP A 13 9.40 9.46 -5.03
CA ASP A 13 9.30 10.30 -6.21
C ASP A 13 7.92 10.11 -6.87
N ALA A 14 7.23 11.21 -7.14
CA ALA A 14 5.84 11.17 -7.59
C ALA A 14 5.67 10.41 -8.90
N ALA A 15 6.53 10.65 -9.87
CA ALA A 15 6.45 9.99 -11.18
C ALA A 15 6.74 8.49 -11.06
N ARG A 16 7.73 8.13 -10.26
CA ARG A 16 8.07 6.72 -10.04
C ARG A 16 6.94 6.00 -9.28
N TYR A 17 6.36 6.69 -8.28
CA TYR A 17 5.28 6.08 -7.51
C TYR A 17 4.03 5.84 -8.38
N GLU A 18 3.74 6.71 -9.34
CA GLU A 18 2.59 6.49 -10.23
C GLU A 18 2.74 5.19 -11.03
N GLN A 19 3.96 4.84 -11.44
CA GLN A 19 4.22 3.54 -12.09
C GLN A 19 3.88 2.39 -11.14
N HIS A 20 4.27 2.51 -9.87
CA HIS A 20 3.95 1.52 -8.84
C HIS A 20 2.44 1.44 -8.61
N ALA A 21 1.76 2.58 -8.52
CA ALA A 21 0.33 2.65 -8.30
C ALA A 21 -0.47 1.94 -9.40
N GLU A 22 0.01 2.01 -10.65
CA GLU A 22 -0.62 1.28 -11.76
C GLU A 22 -0.64 -0.23 -11.50
N LEU A 23 0.46 -0.78 -10.98
CA LEU A 23 0.51 -2.19 -10.60
C LEU A 23 -0.45 -2.49 -9.45
N CYS A 24 -0.49 -1.59 -8.45
CA CYS A 24 -1.33 -1.78 -7.28
C CYS A 24 -2.82 -1.79 -7.62
N ARG A 25 -3.23 -0.99 -8.59
CA ARG A 25 -4.63 -0.93 -9.04
C ARG A 25 -5.10 -2.21 -9.73
N LYS A 26 -4.18 -3.05 -10.18
CA LYS A 26 -4.50 -4.32 -10.86
C LYS A 26 -4.79 -5.46 -9.90
N VAL A 27 -4.55 -5.28 -8.60
CA VAL A 27 -4.82 -6.31 -7.60
C VAL A 27 -6.33 -6.57 -7.56
N PRO A 28 -6.77 -7.82 -7.86
CA PRO A 28 -8.20 -8.08 -8.00
C PRO A 28 -8.93 -8.00 -6.67
N GLY A 29 -10.19 -7.59 -6.72
CA GLY A 29 -11.08 -7.53 -5.57
C GLY A 29 -10.74 -6.43 -4.58
N SER A 30 -9.93 -5.44 -4.98
CA SER A 30 -9.50 -4.38 -4.09
C SER A 30 -9.81 -2.99 -4.63
N THR A 31 -9.84 -2.04 -3.72
CA THR A 31 -9.78 -0.61 -4.03
C THR A 31 -8.45 -0.11 -3.51
N PHE A 32 -7.66 0.54 -4.36
CA PHE A 32 -6.33 1.05 -4.00
C PHE A 32 -6.36 2.56 -3.86
N ARG A 33 -5.73 3.07 -2.79
CA ARG A 33 -5.58 4.51 -2.54
C ARG A 33 -4.18 4.77 -2.00
N HIS A 34 -3.65 5.96 -2.27
CA HIS A 34 -2.37 6.37 -1.72
C HIS A 34 -2.34 7.87 -1.52
N GLY A 35 -1.44 8.34 -0.68
CA GLY A 35 -1.33 9.76 -0.43
C GLY A 35 -0.19 10.10 0.52
N ARG A 36 0.02 11.40 0.69
CA ARG A 36 1.06 11.93 1.56
C ARG A 36 0.53 12.09 2.98
N VAL A 37 1.37 11.70 3.96
CA VAL A 37 1.09 11.98 5.36
C VAL A 37 1.47 13.44 5.62
N PHE A 38 0.51 14.26 6.02
CA PHE A 38 0.76 15.71 6.15
C PHE A 38 1.07 16.15 7.58
N GLY A 39 0.84 15.30 8.57
CA GLY A 39 1.10 15.69 9.95
C GLY A 39 0.77 14.60 10.95
N ALA A 40 1.04 14.89 12.21
CA ALA A 40 0.75 14.06 13.36
C ALA A 40 0.31 14.97 14.52
N PRO A 41 -0.41 14.41 15.53
CA PRO A 41 -0.85 15.25 16.65
C PRO A 41 0.30 15.88 17.44
N MET A 42 1.43 15.18 17.50
CA MET A 42 2.59 15.63 18.26
C MET A 42 3.85 15.40 17.44
N GLY A 43 4.58 16.47 17.13
CA GLY A 43 5.85 16.40 16.42
C GLY A 43 5.73 16.02 14.96
N GLU A 44 6.85 15.62 14.38
CA GLU A 44 6.93 15.17 12.99
C GLU A 44 6.35 13.78 12.86
N PRO A 45 5.55 13.50 11.82
CA PRO A 45 5.10 12.14 11.59
C PRO A 45 6.28 11.23 11.28
N LYS A 46 6.24 10.02 11.82
CA LYS A 46 7.27 9.03 11.61
C LYS A 46 7.31 8.53 10.16
N PHE A 47 6.14 8.46 9.54
CA PHE A 47 6.01 8.02 8.15
C PHE A 47 5.52 9.18 7.30
N LYS A 48 5.97 9.23 6.05
CA LYS A 48 5.75 10.37 5.17
C LYS A 48 4.75 10.10 4.05
N TYR A 49 4.51 8.83 3.74
CA TYR A 49 3.61 8.44 2.66
C TYR A 49 2.83 7.19 3.04
N TYR A 50 1.65 7.05 2.46
CA TYR A 50 0.68 6.01 2.83
C TYR A 50 0.04 5.41 1.58
N ALA A 51 -0.16 4.09 1.60
CA ALA A 51 -0.92 3.41 0.57
C ALA A 51 -1.79 2.33 1.22
N GLU A 52 -2.91 2.01 0.58
CA GLU A 52 -3.79 0.96 1.09
C GLU A 52 -4.54 0.24 -0.02
N TRP A 53 -4.79 -1.04 0.20
CA TRP A 53 -5.81 -1.81 -0.51
C TRP A 53 -6.92 -2.12 0.47
N GLU A 54 -8.16 -1.97 0.02
CA GLU A 54 -9.33 -2.33 0.80
C GLU A 54 -10.02 -3.53 0.14
N PHE A 55 -10.33 -4.56 0.93
CA PHE A 55 -11.01 -5.78 0.49
C PHE A 55 -12.30 -5.94 1.28
N ALA A 56 -13.35 -6.48 0.64
CA ALA A 56 -14.65 -6.64 1.28
C ALA A 56 -14.58 -7.55 2.52
N ASP A 57 -13.79 -8.63 2.45
CA ASP A 57 -13.69 -9.61 3.51
C ASP A 57 -12.35 -10.36 3.44
N MET A 58 -12.15 -11.27 4.38
CA MET A 58 -10.93 -12.06 4.47
C MET A 58 -10.74 -12.99 3.26
N ASP A 59 -11.82 -13.54 2.73
CA ASP A 59 -11.72 -14.44 1.58
C ASP A 59 -11.23 -13.69 0.35
N ALA A 60 -11.73 -12.48 0.12
CA ALA A 60 -11.29 -11.62 -0.97
C ALA A 60 -9.80 -11.28 -0.84
N PHE A 61 -9.37 -10.96 0.39
CA PHE A 61 -7.96 -10.67 0.66
C PHE A 61 -7.08 -11.89 0.37
N LYS A 62 -7.47 -13.05 0.90
CA LYS A 62 -6.68 -14.28 0.70
C LYS A 62 -6.56 -14.65 -0.78
N ALA A 63 -7.64 -14.50 -1.53
CA ALA A 63 -7.62 -14.76 -2.96
C ALA A 63 -6.66 -13.81 -3.68
N ALA A 64 -6.73 -12.52 -3.37
CA ALA A 64 -5.86 -11.51 -3.98
C ALA A 64 -4.39 -11.74 -3.64
N ALA A 65 -4.09 -12.13 -2.40
CA ALA A 65 -2.72 -12.34 -1.94
C ALA A 65 -2.00 -13.47 -2.67
N ARG A 66 -2.73 -14.34 -3.34
CA ARG A 66 -2.16 -15.45 -4.11
C ARG A 66 -1.92 -15.12 -5.58
N THR A 67 -2.27 -13.93 -6.02
CA THR A 67 -2.17 -13.53 -7.42
C THR A 67 -0.78 -13.02 -7.76
N ASP A 68 -0.41 -13.17 -9.05
CA ASP A 68 0.81 -12.60 -9.57
C ASP A 68 0.79 -11.08 -9.49
N GLU A 69 -0.40 -10.47 -9.65
CA GLU A 69 -0.58 -9.03 -9.54
C GLU A 69 -0.15 -8.51 -8.17
N PHE A 70 -0.56 -9.19 -7.09
CA PHE A 70 -0.18 -8.78 -5.74
C PHE A 70 1.32 -8.96 -5.52
N MET A 71 1.87 -10.08 -5.98
CA MET A 71 3.31 -10.35 -5.85
C MET A 71 4.15 -9.33 -6.62
N ALA A 72 3.68 -8.89 -7.79
CA ALA A 72 4.37 -7.87 -8.57
C ALA A 72 4.47 -6.55 -7.84
N THR A 73 3.48 -6.18 -7.02
CA THR A 73 3.53 -4.94 -6.23
C THR A 73 4.65 -5.00 -5.19
N GLY A 74 4.83 -6.16 -4.55
CA GLY A 74 5.89 -6.34 -3.56
C GLY A 74 7.27 -6.23 -4.18
N LYS A 75 7.46 -6.85 -5.33
CA LYS A 75 8.73 -6.78 -6.07
C LYS A 75 9.04 -5.34 -6.47
N ASP A 76 8.06 -4.64 -7.02
CA ASP A 76 8.25 -3.26 -7.47
C ASP A 76 8.52 -2.32 -6.28
N ALA A 77 7.84 -2.55 -5.15
CA ALA A 77 8.09 -1.77 -3.93
C ALA A 77 9.54 -1.86 -3.49
N MET A 78 10.12 -3.05 -3.55
CA MET A 78 11.52 -3.24 -3.20
C MET A 78 12.45 -2.54 -4.20
N GLU A 79 12.10 -2.55 -5.48
CA GLU A 79 12.90 -1.89 -6.52
C GLU A 79 12.88 -0.37 -6.38
N MET A 80 11.84 0.21 -5.82
CA MET A 80 11.78 1.66 -5.58
C MET A 80 12.81 2.14 -4.57
N GLY A 81 13.24 1.27 -3.64
CA GLY A 81 14.29 1.59 -2.70
C GLY A 81 13.89 2.51 -1.54
N VAL A 82 12.61 2.84 -1.39
CA VAL A 82 12.13 3.63 -0.27
C VAL A 82 11.75 2.66 0.86
N PRO A 83 12.31 2.81 2.07
CA PRO A 83 11.95 1.92 3.18
C PRO A 83 10.45 1.96 3.47
N PHE A 84 9.84 0.79 3.58
CA PHE A 84 8.40 0.67 3.78
C PHE A 84 8.06 -0.45 4.76
N HIS A 85 6.85 -0.32 5.34
CA HIS A 85 6.32 -1.28 6.30
C HIS A 85 4.91 -1.65 5.88
N VAL A 86 4.64 -2.96 5.78
CA VAL A 86 3.34 -3.47 5.33
C VAL A 86 2.62 -4.10 6.49
N HIS A 87 1.34 -3.79 6.63
CA HIS A 87 0.49 -4.36 7.67
C HIS A 87 -0.84 -4.79 7.09
N PHE A 88 -1.42 -5.81 7.67
CA PHE A 88 -2.77 -6.27 7.33
C PHE A 88 -3.66 -6.09 8.54
N ALA A 89 -4.82 -5.48 8.36
CA ALA A 89 -5.74 -5.21 9.45
C ALA A 89 -7.16 -5.63 9.09
N GLN A 90 -7.86 -6.15 10.08
CA GLN A 90 -9.29 -6.35 9.96
C GLN A 90 -9.99 -5.13 10.55
N VAL A 91 -10.89 -4.54 9.77
CA VAL A 91 -11.62 -3.33 10.17
C VAL A 91 -13.04 -3.75 10.54
N ASP A 92 -13.44 -3.44 11.73
CA ASP A 92 -14.77 -3.78 12.25
C ASP A 92 -15.81 -2.72 11.94
#